data_d741c7ecaaf792f0e9da83e528a6592c
#
_entry.id   d741c7ecaaf792f0e9da83e528a6592c
#
_cell.length_a   1.000
_cell.length_b   1.000
_cell.length_c   1.000
_cell.angle_alpha   90.00
_cell.angle_beta   90.00
_cell.angle_gamma   90.00
#
_symmetry.space_group_name_H-M   'P 1'
#
loop_
_entity.id
_entity.type
_entity.pdbx_description
1 polymer ?
#
loop_
_entity_poly.entity_id
_entity_poly.type
_entity_poly.pdbx_seq_one_letter_code
_entity_poly.pdbx_strand_id
1 'polypeptide(L)'
;WCTVPHYGVFQYHNSVILLLRDWHRGSVAEREAYREQWKELIEIVRAYQGTLGISLLFHSIQKFGVAFSQAETAVQFGRRYAPDETEFHYSKYYLYDMLECYREKFELEDVYVPYIDQLEHEGGGGAYSNLTLLYYYIALERNISMTAKRMHMHRNSIIYRLQKIQDVLELDLDNPDVRLRLMISFRILEMTGRIQLPQEQELLDESTEQEHVRPIE
;
A
#
# COMPACT_ATOMS: atom_id res chain seq x y z
N TRP A 1 5.65 -29.30 -6.59
CA TRP A 1 4.88 -29.13 -7.82
C TRP A 1 3.97 -27.94 -7.62
N CYS A 2 4.07 -26.91 -8.50
CA CYS A 2 3.20 -25.72 -8.41
C CYS A 2 1.82 -26.09 -8.97
N THR A 3 0.80 -25.99 -8.14
CA THR A 3 -0.61 -26.25 -8.51
C THR A 3 -1.28 -25.05 -9.19
N VAL A 4 -0.71 -23.86 -9.01
CA VAL A 4 -1.21 -22.62 -9.63
C VAL A 4 -1.09 -22.68 -11.15
N PRO A 5 -2.15 -22.33 -11.92
CA PRO A 5 -2.08 -22.30 -13.39
C PRO A 5 -0.98 -21.36 -13.87
N HIS A 6 -0.01 -21.90 -14.58
CA HIS A 6 1.17 -21.17 -15.06
C HIS A 6 1.50 -21.52 -16.52
N TYR A 7 2.15 -20.60 -17.22
CA TYR A 7 2.70 -20.83 -18.55
C TYR A 7 4.10 -21.46 -18.50
N GLY A 8 4.84 -21.24 -17.41
CA GLY A 8 6.17 -21.79 -17.23
C GLY A 8 6.76 -21.52 -15.87
N VAL A 9 7.70 -22.36 -15.48
CA VAL A 9 8.52 -22.24 -14.27
C VAL A 9 9.97 -22.24 -14.72
N PHE A 10 10.73 -21.24 -14.30
CA PHE A 10 12.12 -21.06 -14.69
C PHE A 10 12.97 -20.83 -13.45
N GLN A 11 14.14 -21.41 -13.41
CA GLN A 11 15.16 -21.04 -12.44
C GLN A 11 16.06 -19.96 -13.04
N TYR A 12 16.26 -18.89 -12.29
CA TYR A 12 17.16 -17.81 -12.67
C TYR A 12 17.96 -17.36 -11.44
N HIS A 13 19.26 -17.57 -11.48
CA HIS A 13 20.13 -17.35 -10.31
C HIS A 13 19.60 -18.08 -9.06
N ASN A 14 19.33 -17.34 -8.00
CA ASN A 14 18.79 -17.84 -6.73
C ASN A 14 17.27 -17.69 -6.61
N SER A 15 16.59 -17.46 -7.72
CA SER A 15 15.15 -17.24 -7.77
C SER A 15 14.44 -18.28 -8.65
N VAL A 16 13.19 -18.57 -8.31
CA VAL A 16 12.26 -19.31 -9.17
C VAL A 16 11.25 -18.34 -9.73
N ILE A 17 11.14 -18.29 -11.04
CA ILE A 17 10.22 -17.42 -11.75
C ILE A 17 9.01 -18.23 -12.18
N LEU A 18 7.83 -17.79 -11.80
CA LEU A 18 6.55 -18.33 -12.24
C LEU A 18 5.91 -17.35 -13.23
N LEU A 19 5.72 -17.81 -14.47
CA LEU A 19 4.94 -17.05 -15.46
C LEU A 19 3.49 -17.48 -15.37
N LEU A 20 2.66 -16.66 -14.73
CA LEU A 20 1.29 -16.97 -14.40
C LEU A 20 0.30 -16.47 -15.47
N ARG A 21 -0.81 -17.18 -15.59
CA ARG A 21 -1.94 -16.74 -16.41
C ARG A 21 -2.77 -15.69 -15.66
N ASP A 22 -3.31 -14.71 -16.37
CA ASP A 22 -4.32 -13.79 -15.81
C ASP A 22 -5.61 -14.55 -15.45
N TRP A 23 -5.80 -14.77 -14.16
CA TRP A 23 -6.93 -15.48 -13.60
C TRP A 23 -8.20 -14.64 -13.46
N HIS A 24 -8.10 -13.30 -13.56
CA HIS A 24 -9.24 -12.40 -13.44
C HIS A 24 -10.27 -12.60 -14.56
N ARG A 25 -9.83 -13.09 -15.70
CA ARG A 25 -10.68 -13.39 -16.86
C ARG A 25 -11.36 -14.76 -16.81
N GLY A 26 -11.10 -15.56 -15.78
CA GLY A 26 -11.72 -16.87 -15.60
C GLY A 26 -13.16 -16.78 -15.05
N SER A 27 -13.88 -17.91 -15.13
CA SER A 27 -15.17 -18.11 -14.46
C SER A 27 -15.04 -17.97 -12.94
N VAL A 28 -16.17 -17.87 -12.22
CA VAL A 28 -16.17 -17.79 -10.75
C VAL A 28 -15.45 -18.99 -10.14
N ALA A 29 -15.78 -20.21 -10.61
CA ALA A 29 -15.17 -21.45 -10.11
C ALA A 29 -13.65 -21.50 -10.38
N GLU A 30 -13.17 -21.03 -11.54
CA GLU A 30 -11.73 -20.96 -11.83
C GLU A 30 -11.03 -19.95 -10.90
N ARG A 31 -11.66 -18.82 -10.60
CA ARG A 31 -11.10 -17.83 -9.67
C ARG A 31 -11.02 -18.35 -8.22
N GLU A 32 -12.02 -19.12 -7.78
CA GLU A 32 -12.00 -19.74 -6.46
C GLU A 32 -10.91 -20.82 -6.37
N ALA A 33 -10.82 -21.69 -7.38
CA ALA A 33 -9.75 -22.70 -7.45
C ALA A 33 -8.37 -22.06 -7.46
N TYR A 34 -8.19 -20.96 -8.19
CA TYR A 34 -6.92 -20.21 -8.20
C TYR A 34 -6.58 -19.64 -6.82
N ARG A 35 -7.56 -19.08 -6.10
CA ARG A 35 -7.33 -18.54 -4.75
C ARG A 35 -6.83 -19.60 -3.77
N GLU A 36 -7.41 -20.81 -3.81
CA GLU A 36 -6.98 -21.91 -2.94
C GLU A 36 -5.56 -22.36 -3.29
N GLN A 37 -5.25 -22.51 -4.58
CA GLN A 37 -3.92 -22.88 -5.07
C GLN A 37 -2.88 -21.79 -4.74
N TRP A 38 -3.30 -20.52 -4.74
CA TRP A 38 -2.46 -19.38 -4.36
C TRP A 38 -2.11 -19.43 -2.88
N LYS A 39 -3.07 -19.71 -2.00
CA LYS A 39 -2.84 -19.89 -0.57
C LYS A 39 -1.83 -21.02 -0.31
N GLU A 40 -2.00 -22.15 -0.99
CA GLU A 40 -1.07 -23.29 -0.91
C GLU A 40 0.35 -22.89 -1.34
N LEU A 41 0.49 -22.13 -2.42
CA LEU A 41 1.79 -21.60 -2.86
C LEU A 41 2.42 -20.70 -1.79
N ILE A 42 1.66 -19.79 -1.19
CA ILE A 42 2.15 -18.92 -0.13
C ILE A 42 2.63 -19.73 1.09
N GLU A 43 1.87 -20.75 1.51
CA GLU A 43 2.28 -21.64 2.60
C GLU A 43 3.60 -22.37 2.28
N ILE A 44 3.79 -22.85 1.05
CA ILE A 44 5.03 -23.46 0.60
C ILE A 44 6.17 -22.43 0.67
N VAL A 45 5.99 -21.24 0.10
CA VAL A 45 7.02 -20.19 0.11
C VAL A 45 7.41 -19.82 1.55
N ARG A 46 6.43 -19.70 2.44
CA ARG A 46 6.64 -19.41 3.86
C ARG A 46 7.41 -20.54 4.57
N ALA A 47 7.06 -21.79 4.32
CA ALA A 47 7.72 -22.95 4.91
C ALA A 47 9.23 -23.02 4.56
N TYR A 48 9.59 -22.53 3.39
CA TYR A 48 10.99 -22.42 2.96
C TYR A 48 11.63 -21.06 3.25
N GLN A 49 10.99 -20.23 4.08
CA GLN A 49 11.46 -18.87 4.41
C GLN A 49 11.72 -18.02 3.16
N GLY A 50 10.98 -18.30 2.10
CA GLY A 50 11.04 -17.57 0.84
C GLY A 50 10.23 -16.28 0.87
N THR A 51 10.35 -15.50 -0.20
CA THR A 51 9.54 -14.33 -0.45
C THR A 51 9.03 -14.37 -1.89
N LEU A 52 7.85 -13.83 -2.13
CA LEU A 52 7.21 -13.80 -3.44
C LEU A 52 7.05 -12.35 -3.90
N GLY A 53 7.67 -11.99 -5.00
CA GLY A 53 7.46 -10.71 -5.70
C GLY A 53 6.54 -10.88 -6.88
N ILE A 54 5.60 -9.97 -7.05
CA ILE A 54 4.56 -10.02 -8.08
C ILE A 54 4.59 -8.74 -8.90
N SER A 55 4.81 -8.89 -10.22
CA SER A 55 4.79 -7.78 -11.17
C SER A 55 3.38 -7.30 -11.48
N LEU A 56 3.27 -6.20 -12.21
CA LEU A 56 2.04 -5.85 -12.91
C LEU A 56 1.76 -6.84 -14.06
N LEU A 57 0.50 -6.91 -14.44
CA LEU A 57 0.08 -7.68 -15.61
C LEU A 57 0.74 -7.14 -16.89
N PHE A 58 1.24 -8.01 -17.72
CA PHE A 58 1.83 -7.65 -19.00
C PHE A 58 1.27 -8.54 -20.14
N HIS A 59 1.25 -8.00 -21.36
CA HIS A 59 0.58 -8.63 -22.51
C HIS A 59 1.54 -9.10 -23.62
N SER A 60 2.83 -8.89 -23.45
CA SER A 60 3.84 -9.26 -24.45
C SER A 60 5.08 -9.81 -23.77
N ILE A 61 5.62 -10.90 -24.31
CA ILE A 61 6.86 -11.50 -23.82
C ILE A 61 8.05 -10.52 -23.85
N GLN A 62 8.00 -9.52 -24.71
CA GLN A 62 9.02 -8.46 -24.76
C GLN A 62 9.06 -7.61 -23.46
N LYS A 63 7.97 -7.61 -22.69
CA LYS A 63 7.88 -6.94 -21.39
C LYS A 63 8.31 -7.82 -20.21
N PHE A 64 8.73 -9.05 -20.48
CA PHE A 64 9.14 -9.99 -19.41
C PHE A 64 10.27 -9.41 -18.53
N GLY A 65 11.29 -8.80 -19.13
CA GLY A 65 12.38 -8.18 -18.36
C GLY A 65 11.91 -7.08 -17.43
N VAL A 66 10.96 -6.25 -17.89
CA VAL A 66 10.34 -5.20 -17.06
C VAL A 66 9.51 -5.83 -15.95
N ALA A 67 8.71 -6.84 -16.23
CA ALA A 67 7.91 -7.54 -15.23
C ALA A 67 8.79 -8.24 -14.18
N PHE A 68 9.90 -8.84 -14.60
CA PHE A 68 10.87 -9.45 -13.69
C PHE A 68 11.47 -8.39 -12.76
N SER A 69 11.96 -7.27 -13.31
CA SER A 69 12.48 -6.14 -12.51
C SER A 69 11.44 -5.59 -11.52
N GLN A 70 10.17 -5.46 -11.94
CA GLN A 70 9.09 -5.07 -11.04
C GLN A 70 8.89 -6.04 -9.87
N ALA A 71 8.95 -7.35 -10.12
CA ALA A 71 8.83 -8.36 -9.07
C ALA A 71 10.01 -8.30 -8.07
N GLU A 72 11.24 -8.11 -8.57
CA GLU A 72 12.43 -7.91 -7.72
C GLU A 72 12.31 -6.65 -6.87
N THR A 73 11.89 -5.53 -7.48
CA THR A 73 11.65 -4.26 -6.79
C THR A 73 10.58 -4.40 -5.71
N ALA A 74 9.49 -5.15 -5.99
CA ALA A 74 8.46 -5.41 -5.00
C ALA A 74 9.01 -6.16 -3.76
N VAL A 75 9.89 -7.15 -3.95
CA VAL A 75 10.56 -7.85 -2.85
C VAL A 75 11.48 -6.90 -2.09
N GLN A 76 12.24 -6.07 -2.79
CA GLN A 76 13.18 -5.13 -2.16
C GLN A 76 12.45 -4.15 -1.23
N PHE A 77 11.42 -3.49 -1.72
CA PHE A 77 10.63 -2.56 -0.91
C PHE A 77 9.77 -3.29 0.13
N GLY A 78 9.19 -4.43 -0.23
CA GLY A 78 8.39 -5.22 0.69
C GLY A 78 9.17 -5.64 1.94
N ARG A 79 10.37 -6.15 1.79
CA ARG A 79 11.25 -6.48 2.92
C ARG A 79 11.61 -5.27 3.79
N ARG A 80 11.63 -4.08 3.21
CA ARG A 80 11.94 -2.84 3.95
C ARG A 80 10.74 -2.31 4.72
N TYR A 81 9.55 -2.34 4.12
CA TYR A 81 8.35 -1.66 4.66
C TYR A 81 7.34 -2.62 5.29
N ALA A 82 7.38 -3.91 4.95
CA ALA A 82 6.50 -4.96 5.46
C ALA A 82 7.29 -6.26 5.69
N PRO A 83 8.30 -6.29 6.58
CA PRO A 83 9.23 -7.40 6.73
C PRO A 83 8.58 -8.73 7.15
N ASP A 84 7.41 -8.68 7.77
CA ASP A 84 6.68 -9.85 8.24
C ASP A 84 5.80 -10.50 7.16
N GLU A 85 5.65 -9.85 6.00
CA GLU A 85 4.91 -10.39 4.87
C GLU A 85 5.77 -11.33 4.01
N THR A 86 5.09 -12.26 3.33
CA THR A 86 5.74 -13.22 2.40
C THR A 86 5.52 -12.84 0.95
N GLU A 87 4.47 -12.07 0.65
CA GLU A 87 3.99 -11.75 -0.67
C GLU A 87 4.02 -10.24 -0.90
N PHE A 88 4.68 -9.81 -1.97
CA PHE A 88 4.89 -8.41 -2.29
C PHE A 88 4.43 -8.09 -3.72
N HIS A 89 3.36 -7.32 -3.83
CA HIS A 89 2.82 -6.86 -5.12
C HIS A 89 3.45 -5.54 -5.54
N TYR A 90 4.01 -5.48 -6.75
CA TYR A 90 4.57 -4.23 -7.26
C TYR A 90 3.56 -3.09 -7.33
N SER A 91 2.27 -3.40 -7.48
CA SER A 91 1.19 -2.41 -7.40
C SER A 91 1.14 -1.62 -6.09
N LYS A 92 1.69 -2.16 -5.00
CA LYS A 92 1.84 -1.45 -3.71
C LYS A 92 3.09 -0.57 -3.67
N TYR A 93 4.11 -0.91 -4.47
CA TYR A 93 5.45 -0.31 -4.37
C TYR A 93 5.86 0.55 -5.57
N TYR A 94 5.03 0.63 -6.64
CA TYR A 94 5.40 1.39 -7.84
C TYR A 94 5.69 2.87 -7.57
N LEU A 95 5.00 3.47 -6.59
CA LEU A 95 5.24 4.86 -6.22
C LEU A 95 6.61 5.05 -5.55
N TYR A 96 7.03 4.10 -4.71
CA TYR A 96 8.36 4.11 -4.11
C TYR A 96 9.45 3.98 -5.18
N ASP A 97 9.24 3.10 -6.16
CA ASP A 97 10.15 2.92 -7.29
C ASP A 97 10.27 4.20 -8.13
N MET A 98 9.13 4.86 -8.42
CA MET A 98 9.14 6.16 -9.11
C MET A 98 9.87 7.25 -8.31
N LEU A 99 9.68 7.30 -7.00
CA LEU A 99 10.34 8.27 -6.13
C LEU A 99 11.84 7.99 -6.00
N GLU A 100 12.27 6.72 -5.98
CA GLU A 100 13.71 6.38 -6.04
C GLU A 100 14.34 6.83 -7.36
N CYS A 101 13.66 6.61 -8.51
CA CYS A 101 14.15 7.15 -9.80
C CYS A 101 14.20 8.68 -9.82
N TYR A 102 13.27 9.36 -9.15
CA TYR A 102 13.28 10.81 -9.01
C TYR A 102 14.49 11.28 -8.18
N ARG A 103 14.75 10.57 -7.05
CA ARG A 103 15.85 10.86 -6.13
C ARG A 103 17.24 10.77 -6.75
N GLU A 104 17.41 10.04 -7.85
CA GLU A 104 18.68 10.01 -8.60
C GLU A 104 19.07 11.37 -9.18
N LYS A 105 18.12 12.30 -9.35
CA LYS A 105 18.34 13.60 -10.02
C LYS A 105 17.97 14.81 -9.17
N PHE A 106 17.09 14.65 -8.20
CA PHE A 106 16.49 15.72 -7.42
C PHE A 106 16.34 15.32 -5.96
N GLU A 107 16.25 16.29 -5.06
CA GLU A 107 15.92 16.02 -3.68
C GLU A 107 14.42 15.73 -3.55
N LEU A 108 14.06 14.71 -2.75
CA LEU A 108 12.63 14.36 -2.54
C LEU A 108 11.90 15.48 -1.81
N GLU A 109 12.62 16.22 -0.98
CA GLU A 109 12.12 17.36 -0.22
C GLU A 109 11.58 18.50 -1.09
N ASP A 110 12.02 18.60 -2.34
CA ASP A 110 11.56 19.64 -3.28
C ASP A 110 10.12 19.42 -3.76
N VAL A 111 9.58 18.19 -3.61
CA VAL A 111 8.26 17.83 -4.15
C VAL A 111 7.20 17.54 -3.08
N TYR A 112 7.58 17.43 -1.80
CA TYR A 112 6.57 17.22 -0.76
C TYR A 112 5.92 18.55 -0.32
N VAL A 113 4.77 18.44 0.34
CA VAL A 113 4.04 19.61 0.83
C VAL A 113 4.85 20.29 1.94
N PRO A 114 5.15 21.60 1.80
CA PRO A 114 5.89 22.34 2.82
C PRO A 114 5.20 22.25 4.19
N TYR A 115 6.00 22.19 5.26
CA TYR A 115 5.56 22.18 6.66
C TYR A 115 4.72 20.98 7.09
N ILE A 116 4.52 19.97 6.22
CA ILE A 116 3.75 18.77 6.56
C ILE A 116 4.37 18.01 7.73
N ASP A 117 5.68 17.99 7.85
CA ASP A 117 6.44 17.34 8.92
C ASP A 117 6.22 18.01 10.29
N GLN A 118 5.86 19.28 10.34
CA GLN A 118 5.54 19.97 11.60
C GLN A 118 4.30 19.37 12.29
N LEU A 119 3.38 18.80 11.52
CA LEU A 119 2.18 18.16 12.03
C LEU A 119 2.45 16.93 12.91
N GLU A 120 3.65 16.34 12.82
CA GLU A 120 4.03 15.18 13.63
C GLU A 120 4.08 15.50 15.13
N HIS A 121 4.55 16.69 15.46
CA HIS A 121 4.69 17.13 16.86
C HIS A 121 3.42 17.77 17.42
N GLU A 122 2.43 18.00 16.58
CA GLU A 122 1.16 18.60 16.99
C GLU A 122 0.10 17.53 17.34
N GLY A 123 -0.75 17.83 18.30
CA GLY A 123 -1.95 17.03 18.60
C GLY A 123 -1.72 15.82 19.50
N GLY A 124 -0.55 15.66 20.13
CA GLY A 124 -0.24 14.57 21.08
C GLY A 124 0.94 13.69 20.66
N GLY A 125 1.49 13.89 19.46
CA GLY A 125 2.65 13.13 18.91
C GLY A 125 2.34 11.69 18.52
N GLY A 126 3.20 11.07 17.74
CA GLY A 126 3.10 9.67 17.32
C GLY A 126 1.74 9.31 16.71
N ALA A 127 1.13 8.22 17.17
CA ALA A 127 -0.15 7.72 16.67
C ALA A 127 -1.32 8.71 16.78
N TYR A 128 -1.21 9.72 17.64
CA TYR A 128 -2.22 10.76 17.84
C TYR A 128 -1.84 12.11 17.21
N SER A 129 -0.77 12.16 16.44
CA SER A 129 -0.32 13.38 15.77
C SER A 129 -1.34 13.89 14.74
N ASN A 130 -1.23 15.16 14.38
CA ASN A 130 -2.00 15.74 13.30
C ASN A 130 -1.60 15.13 11.94
N LEU A 131 -0.36 14.71 11.80
CA LEU A 131 0.14 14.02 10.61
C LEU A 131 -0.55 12.66 10.42
N THR A 132 -0.62 11.83 11.47
CA THR A 132 -1.32 10.53 11.46
C THR A 132 -2.82 10.73 11.17
N LEU A 133 -3.45 11.73 11.79
CA LEU A 133 -4.84 12.07 11.55
C LEU A 133 -5.08 12.42 10.07
N LEU A 134 -4.25 13.29 9.51
CA LEU A 134 -4.37 13.71 8.11
C LEU A 134 -4.18 12.52 7.15
N TYR A 135 -3.20 11.66 7.43
CA TYR A 135 -3.00 10.42 6.67
C TYR A 135 -4.26 9.54 6.68
N TYR A 136 -4.79 9.17 7.86
CA TYR A 136 -6.01 8.37 7.95
C TYR A 136 -7.20 9.02 7.26
N TYR A 137 -7.38 10.33 7.42
CA TYR A 137 -8.49 11.03 6.77
C TYR A 137 -8.45 10.91 5.25
N ILE A 138 -7.26 11.06 4.64
CA ILE A 138 -7.09 10.94 3.19
C ILE A 138 -7.17 9.47 2.76
N ALA A 139 -6.50 8.56 3.44
CA ALA A 139 -6.48 7.13 3.12
C ALA A 139 -7.85 6.46 3.26
N LEU A 140 -8.70 6.95 4.16
CA LEU A 140 -10.08 6.51 4.37
C LEU A 140 -11.09 7.35 3.54
N GLU A 141 -10.66 7.91 2.41
CA GLU A 141 -11.51 8.66 1.48
C GLU A 141 -12.33 9.78 2.13
N ARG A 142 -11.72 10.46 3.10
CA ARG A 142 -12.32 11.58 3.86
C ARG A 142 -13.49 11.17 4.75
N ASN A 143 -13.58 9.91 5.12
CA ASN A 143 -14.60 9.42 6.03
C ASN A 143 -14.29 9.79 7.48
N ILE A 144 -14.91 10.88 7.96
CA ILE A 144 -14.70 11.40 9.31
C ILE A 144 -15.04 10.35 10.39
N SER A 145 -16.06 9.53 10.17
CA SER A 145 -16.49 8.54 11.17
C SER A 145 -15.48 7.40 11.28
N MET A 146 -14.96 6.92 10.16
CA MET A 146 -13.89 5.91 10.15
C MET A 146 -12.59 6.48 10.70
N THR A 147 -12.22 7.70 10.32
CA THR A 147 -11.05 8.40 10.87
C THR A 147 -11.16 8.54 12.39
N ALA A 148 -12.32 8.95 12.91
CA ALA A 148 -12.56 9.08 14.35
C ALA A 148 -12.41 7.74 15.08
N LYS A 149 -12.94 6.65 14.50
CA LYS A 149 -12.80 5.29 15.02
C LYS A 149 -11.32 4.87 15.07
N ARG A 150 -10.58 5.06 13.98
CA ARG A 150 -9.14 4.73 13.89
C ARG A 150 -8.28 5.52 14.86
N MET A 151 -8.59 6.81 15.02
CA MET A 151 -7.88 7.68 15.94
C MET A 151 -8.34 7.53 17.40
N HIS A 152 -9.35 6.69 17.69
CA HIS A 152 -10.00 6.60 19.00
C HIS A 152 -10.42 7.97 19.55
N MET A 153 -10.95 8.84 18.67
CA MET A 153 -11.33 10.20 18.98
C MET A 153 -12.79 10.49 18.66
N HIS A 154 -13.37 11.48 19.33
CA HIS A 154 -14.71 11.93 19.00
C HIS A 154 -14.74 12.65 17.64
N ARG A 155 -15.81 12.45 16.85
CA ARG A 155 -15.98 13.03 15.52
C ARG A 155 -15.76 14.55 15.48
N ASN A 156 -16.27 15.28 16.45
CA ASN A 156 -16.10 16.74 16.51
C ASN A 156 -14.64 17.15 16.72
N SER A 157 -13.87 16.36 17.47
CA SER A 157 -12.42 16.59 17.64
C SER A 157 -11.66 16.40 16.34
N ILE A 158 -12.03 15.40 15.52
CA ILE A 158 -11.47 15.20 14.20
C ILE A 158 -11.74 16.40 13.29
N ILE A 159 -13.01 16.86 13.22
CA ILE A 159 -13.40 18.01 12.40
C ILE A 159 -12.59 19.26 12.80
N TYR A 160 -12.53 19.55 14.10
CA TYR A 160 -11.78 20.70 14.61
C TYR A 160 -10.28 20.63 14.26
N ARG A 161 -9.67 19.46 14.44
CA ARG A 161 -8.24 19.27 14.12
C ARG A 161 -7.98 19.35 12.62
N LEU A 162 -8.86 18.79 11.77
CA LEU A 162 -8.74 18.90 10.32
C LEU A 162 -8.81 20.36 9.86
N GLN A 163 -9.73 21.15 10.43
CA GLN A 163 -9.79 22.59 10.13
C GLN A 163 -8.49 23.30 10.49
N LYS A 164 -7.95 23.03 11.69
CA LYS A 164 -6.67 23.59 12.10
C LYS A 164 -5.51 23.18 11.17
N ILE A 165 -5.49 21.93 10.71
CA ILE A 165 -4.49 21.44 9.75
C ILE A 165 -4.58 22.20 8.44
N GLN A 166 -5.79 22.40 7.90
CA GLN A 166 -6.01 23.17 6.66
C GLN A 166 -5.54 24.62 6.83
N ASP A 167 -5.82 25.23 7.97
CA ASP A 167 -5.39 26.61 8.26
C ASP A 167 -3.86 26.72 8.35
N VAL A 168 -3.18 25.74 8.99
CA VAL A 168 -1.72 25.72 9.13
C VAL A 168 -1.01 25.48 7.80
N LEU A 169 -1.51 24.53 7.02
CA LEU A 169 -0.91 24.17 5.73
C LEU A 169 -1.37 25.05 4.56
N GLU A 170 -2.36 25.93 4.79
CA GLU A 170 -3.02 26.75 3.76
C GLU A 170 -3.49 25.90 2.56
N LEU A 171 -4.05 24.71 2.85
CA LEU A 171 -4.47 23.73 1.84
C LEU A 171 -5.97 23.46 1.90
N ASP A 172 -6.57 23.30 0.72
CA ASP A 172 -7.93 22.80 0.56
C ASP A 172 -7.92 21.27 0.39
N LEU A 173 -8.36 20.54 1.43
CA LEU A 173 -8.46 19.08 1.39
C LEU A 173 -9.59 18.57 0.50
N ASP A 174 -10.47 19.41 -0.01
CA ASP A 174 -11.48 19.05 -0.98
C ASP A 174 -10.91 18.99 -2.40
N ASN A 175 -9.79 19.67 -2.64
CA ASN A 175 -9.06 19.60 -3.90
C ASN A 175 -8.34 18.24 -4.09
N PRO A 176 -8.64 17.46 -5.16
CA PRO A 176 -8.01 16.16 -5.39
C PRO A 176 -6.51 16.25 -5.65
N ASP A 177 -6.02 17.31 -6.28
CA ASP A 177 -4.59 17.48 -6.56
C ASP A 177 -3.79 17.74 -5.26
N VAL A 178 -4.40 18.45 -4.30
CA VAL A 178 -3.83 18.64 -2.96
C VAL A 178 -3.71 17.29 -2.24
N ARG A 179 -4.75 16.47 -2.29
CA ARG A 179 -4.72 15.13 -1.68
C ARG A 179 -3.67 14.22 -2.32
N LEU A 180 -3.53 14.26 -3.64
CA LEU A 180 -2.48 13.51 -4.34
C LEU A 180 -1.09 13.94 -3.87
N ARG A 181 -0.83 15.25 -3.80
CA ARG A 181 0.43 15.79 -3.28
C ARG A 181 0.70 15.39 -1.84
N LEU A 182 -0.31 15.38 -0.98
CA LEU A 182 -0.21 14.90 0.40
C LEU A 182 0.12 13.40 0.46
N MET A 183 -0.51 12.57 -0.36
CA MET A 183 -0.19 11.13 -0.41
C MET A 183 1.26 10.89 -0.86
N ILE A 184 1.75 11.62 -1.84
CA ILE A 184 3.15 11.59 -2.26
C ILE A 184 4.06 12.02 -1.09
N SER A 185 3.71 13.10 -0.39
CA SER A 185 4.47 13.61 0.74
C SER A 185 4.57 12.59 1.89
N PHE A 186 3.50 11.89 2.21
CA PHE A 186 3.53 10.80 3.19
C PHE A 186 4.51 9.69 2.79
N ARG A 187 4.53 9.28 1.51
CA ARG A 187 5.47 8.28 1.03
C ARG A 187 6.92 8.77 1.10
N ILE A 188 7.17 10.03 0.80
CA ILE A 188 8.50 10.65 0.95
C ILE A 188 8.95 10.65 2.42
N LEU A 189 8.07 11.05 3.35
CA LEU A 189 8.38 11.05 4.77
C LEU A 189 8.69 9.64 5.30
N GLU A 190 7.96 8.63 4.82
CA GLU A 190 8.23 7.23 5.14
C GLU A 190 9.56 6.75 4.55
N MET A 191 9.85 7.05 3.28
CA MET A 191 11.10 6.68 2.60
C MET A 191 12.32 7.31 3.26
N THR A 192 12.18 8.54 3.77
CA THR A 192 13.24 9.26 4.49
C THR A 192 13.34 8.87 5.97
N GLY A 193 12.48 7.96 6.44
CA GLY A 193 12.48 7.45 7.82
C GLY A 193 11.97 8.46 8.84
N ARG A 194 11.28 9.51 8.40
CA ARG A 194 10.70 10.53 9.29
C ARG A 194 9.39 10.06 9.96
N ILE A 195 8.63 9.21 9.28
CA ILE A 195 7.40 8.61 9.80
C ILE A 195 7.35 7.12 9.49
N GLN A 196 6.52 6.41 10.24
CA GLN A 196 6.08 5.05 9.91
C GLN A 196 4.59 5.09 9.62
N LEU A 197 4.21 4.75 8.38
CA LEU A 197 2.82 4.72 7.99
C LEU A 197 2.15 3.43 8.48
N PRO A 198 0.87 3.48 8.87
CA PRO A 198 0.08 2.30 9.15
C PRO A 198 -0.03 1.40 7.91
N GLN A 199 0.00 0.08 8.10
CA GLN A 199 -0.17 -0.89 7.01
C GLN A 199 -1.58 -0.80 6.42
N GLU A 200 -1.72 -1.02 5.10
CA GLU A 200 -3.03 -1.01 4.43
C GLU A 200 -4.02 -2.03 5.01
N GLN A 201 -3.55 -3.18 5.49
CA GLN A 201 -4.37 -4.15 6.19
C GLN A 201 -5.01 -3.56 7.45
N GLU A 202 -4.29 -2.76 8.22
CA GLU A 202 -4.85 -2.05 9.37
C GLU A 202 -5.97 -1.07 8.94
N LEU A 203 -5.94 -0.55 7.71
CA LEU A 203 -7.00 0.31 7.18
C LEU A 203 -8.28 -0.46 6.80
N LEU A 204 -8.17 -1.74 6.41
CA LEU A 204 -9.25 -2.55 5.85
C LEU A 204 -9.92 -3.50 6.85
N ASP A 205 -9.21 -4.00 7.86
CA ASP A 205 -9.67 -5.08 8.75
C ASP A 205 -10.94 -4.78 9.54
N GLU A 206 -11.32 -3.52 9.70
CA GLU A 206 -12.56 -3.15 10.38
C GLU A 206 -13.72 -2.79 9.42
N SER A 207 -13.49 -2.65 8.12
CA SER A 207 -14.56 -2.37 7.15
C SER A 207 -15.34 -3.64 6.78
N THR A 208 -14.73 -4.81 6.94
CA THR A 208 -15.30 -6.11 6.53
C THR A 208 -16.25 -6.71 7.57
N GLU A 209 -16.14 -6.32 8.85
CA GLU A 209 -17.02 -6.85 9.90
C GLU A 209 -18.47 -6.28 9.89
N GLN A 210 -18.73 -5.17 9.21
CA GLN A 210 -20.05 -4.54 9.20
C GLN A 210 -20.94 -4.91 8.01
N GLU A 211 -20.45 -5.54 6.95
CA GLU A 211 -21.29 -5.99 5.83
C GLU A 211 -21.96 -7.37 6.04
N HIS A 212 -21.61 -8.11 7.09
CA HIS A 212 -22.14 -9.45 7.32
C HIS A 212 -23.32 -9.53 8.32
N VAL A 213 -23.88 -8.41 8.79
CA VAL A 213 -25.02 -8.41 9.72
C VAL A 213 -26.15 -7.54 9.20
N ARG A 214 -26.83 -7.98 8.15
CA ARG A 214 -28.27 -7.74 7.95
C ARG A 214 -28.89 -8.97 7.33
N PRO A 215 -29.66 -9.76 8.09
CA PRO A 215 -30.61 -10.68 7.49
C PRO A 215 -31.70 -9.85 6.82
N ILE A 216 -31.97 -10.17 5.57
CA ILE A 216 -33.14 -9.67 4.83
C ILE A 216 -34.33 -10.39 5.41
N GLU A 217 -35.22 -9.68 6.08
CA GLU A 217 -36.61 -10.08 6.30
C GLU A 217 -37.47 -9.82 5.05
#